data_4b4dcc527ab12b35120110647de79f40
#
_entry.id   4b4dcc527ab12b35120110647de79f40
#
_cell.length_a   1.000
_cell.length_b   1.000
_cell.length_c   1.000
_cell.angle_alpha   90.00
_cell.angle_beta   90.00
_cell.angle_gamma   90.00
#
_symmetry.space_group_name_H-M   'P 1'
#
loop_
_entity.id
_entity.type
_entity.pdbx_description
1 polymer ?
#
loop_
_entity_poly.entity_id
_entity_poly.type
_entity_poly.pdbx_seq_one_letter_code
_entity_poly.pdbx_strand_id
1 'polypeptide(L)'
;MLLPKRVKHRKQHRGRMTGAASRGNKVTYGEYGLATTEPAWITAAQIEAARVAMTRYTKRGGQVWIKIFPDKPITARPADTRMGKGKGNVDYWVAVVKPGRVMFELGGVTEDIAREAMRLAANKLPVKCKFVKKEEEGGEQ
;
A
#
# COMPACT_ATOMS: atom_id res chain seq x y z
N MET A 1 11.08 -5.39 7.06
CA MET A 1 9.68 -5.22 6.64
C MET A 1 8.88 -4.44 7.67
N LEU A 2 7.83 -3.81 7.19
CA LEU A 2 6.95 -3.05 8.08
C LEU A 2 6.09 -3.98 8.92
N LEU A 3 6.13 -3.79 10.24
CA LEU A 3 5.31 -4.56 11.17
C LEU A 3 4.79 -3.63 12.25
N PRO A 4 3.57 -3.87 12.78
CA PRO A 4 3.08 -3.09 13.89
C PRO A 4 3.91 -3.35 15.14
N LYS A 5 4.24 -2.28 15.87
CA LYS A 5 4.99 -2.40 17.12
C LYS A 5 4.13 -3.00 18.23
N ARG A 6 2.84 -2.71 18.20
CA ARG A 6 1.89 -3.20 19.20
C ARG A 6 0.58 -3.52 18.50
N VAL A 7 0.01 -4.67 18.82
CA VAL A 7 -1.25 -5.10 18.25
C VAL A 7 -2.20 -5.44 19.37
N LYS A 8 -3.34 -4.76 19.40
CA LYS A 8 -4.36 -4.98 20.42
C LYS A 8 -4.97 -6.38 20.29
N HIS A 9 -5.25 -6.78 19.06
CA HIS A 9 -5.73 -8.12 18.77
C HIS A 9 -4.81 -8.71 17.71
N ARG A 10 -4.15 -9.78 18.09
CA ARG A 10 -3.15 -10.39 17.23
C ARG A 10 -3.74 -11.05 16.00
N LYS A 11 -4.97 -11.54 16.12
CA LYS A 11 -5.68 -12.19 15.02
C LYS A 11 -7.02 -11.49 14.84
N GLN A 12 -7.36 -11.18 13.62
CA GLN A 12 -8.59 -10.45 13.28
C GLN A 12 -9.38 -11.24 12.26
N HIS A 13 -10.70 -11.03 12.28
CA HIS A 13 -11.55 -11.63 11.27
C HIS A 13 -11.36 -10.94 9.93
N ARG A 14 -11.60 -11.71 8.87
CA ARG A 14 -11.58 -11.14 7.54
C ARG A 14 -12.75 -10.18 7.39
N GLY A 15 -12.46 -8.94 7.00
CA GLY A 15 -13.47 -7.93 6.77
C GLY A 15 -13.90 -7.89 5.31
N ARG A 16 -14.90 -7.09 5.04
CA ARG A 16 -15.36 -6.83 3.67
C ARG A 16 -14.51 -5.73 3.06
N MET A 17 -14.16 -5.90 1.79
CA MET A 17 -13.44 -4.88 1.03
C MET A 17 -14.40 -4.19 0.07
N THR A 18 -15.32 -3.40 0.63
CA THR A 18 -16.33 -2.70 -0.15
C THR A 18 -16.17 -1.20 -0.02
N GLY A 19 -16.73 -0.48 -0.97
CA GLY A 19 -16.72 0.98 -0.97
C GLY A 19 -15.41 1.56 -1.48
N ALA A 20 -15.37 2.88 -1.55
CA ALA A 20 -14.19 3.62 -1.97
C ALA A 20 -13.49 4.23 -0.75
N ALA A 21 -12.24 4.60 -0.92
CA ALA A 21 -11.48 5.25 0.13
C ALA A 21 -12.07 6.63 0.42
N SER A 22 -12.41 6.89 1.69
CA SER A 22 -12.85 8.20 2.13
C SER A 22 -11.70 9.02 2.73
N ARG A 23 -10.63 8.33 3.13
CA ARG A 23 -9.42 8.96 3.66
C ARG A 23 -8.23 8.43 2.88
N GLY A 24 -7.18 9.24 2.80
CA GLY A 24 -5.98 8.85 2.09
C GLY A 24 -6.17 8.74 0.59
N ASN A 25 -7.14 9.47 0.04
CA ASN A 25 -7.43 9.45 -1.39
C ASN A 25 -6.80 10.62 -2.14
N LYS A 26 -5.97 11.42 -1.48
CA LYS A 26 -5.30 12.57 -2.07
C LYS A 26 -3.82 12.55 -1.74
N VAL A 27 -3.01 13.12 -2.62
CA VAL A 27 -1.58 13.33 -2.38
C VAL A 27 -1.43 14.49 -1.40
N THR A 28 -0.67 14.28 -0.32
CA THR A 28 -0.52 15.27 0.74
C THR A 28 0.91 15.76 0.92
N TYR A 29 1.88 14.87 0.97
CA TYR A 29 3.27 15.23 1.26
C TYR A 29 4.10 15.45 0.02
N GLY A 30 3.95 14.61 -0.98
CA GLY A 30 4.70 14.72 -2.21
C GLY A 30 3.95 15.51 -3.27
N GLU A 31 4.41 15.38 -4.49
CA GLU A 31 3.80 16.03 -5.64
C GLU A 31 3.04 15.02 -6.49
N TYR A 32 3.42 13.74 -6.39
CA TYR A 32 2.87 12.65 -7.18
C TYR A 32 2.53 11.48 -6.29
N GLY A 33 1.57 10.69 -6.70
CA GLY A 33 1.14 9.54 -5.93
C GLY A 33 0.77 8.36 -6.81
N LEU A 34 0.71 7.20 -6.16
CA LEU A 34 0.24 5.97 -6.78
C LEU A 34 -0.97 5.51 -6.00
N ALA A 35 -2.13 5.54 -6.65
CA ALA A 35 -3.39 5.14 -6.04
C ALA A 35 -3.84 3.81 -6.60
N THR A 36 -4.53 3.02 -5.77
CA THR A 36 -5.13 1.78 -6.24
C THR A 36 -6.48 2.07 -6.88
N THR A 37 -6.81 1.32 -7.93
CA THR A 37 -8.13 1.40 -8.56
C THR A 37 -9.02 0.24 -8.15
N GLU A 38 -8.51 -0.69 -7.36
CA GLU A 38 -9.21 -1.88 -6.92
C GLU A 38 -9.03 -2.09 -5.43
N PRO A 39 -9.99 -2.76 -4.74
CA PRO A 39 -9.75 -3.15 -3.36
C PRO A 39 -8.74 -4.30 -3.32
N ALA A 40 -7.89 -4.32 -2.31
CA ALA A 40 -6.91 -5.38 -2.18
C ALA A 40 -6.27 -5.43 -0.81
N TRP A 41 -5.57 -6.51 -0.56
CA TRP A 41 -4.67 -6.68 0.56
C TRP A 41 -3.24 -6.59 0.02
N ILE A 42 -2.48 -5.64 0.53
CA ILE A 42 -1.10 -5.43 0.12
C ILE A 42 -0.19 -5.92 1.23
N THR A 43 0.65 -6.91 0.95
CA THR A 43 1.53 -7.47 1.97
C THR A 43 2.69 -6.54 2.27
N ALA A 44 3.28 -6.71 3.45
CA ALA A 44 4.48 -5.96 3.84
C ALA A 44 5.60 -6.15 2.82
N ALA A 45 5.75 -7.37 2.29
CA ALA A 45 6.77 -7.66 1.29
C ALA A 45 6.52 -6.90 -0.01
N GLN A 46 5.25 -6.78 -0.43
CA GLN A 46 4.90 -6.04 -1.64
C GLN A 46 5.14 -4.54 -1.45
N ILE A 47 4.81 -4.01 -0.28
CA ILE A 47 5.07 -2.61 0.04
C ILE A 47 6.57 -2.32 -0.06
N GLU A 48 7.39 -3.17 0.54
CA GLU A 48 8.84 -3.00 0.51
C GLU A 48 9.39 -3.12 -0.90
N ALA A 49 8.90 -4.08 -1.68
CA ALA A 49 9.35 -4.26 -3.06
C ALA A 49 9.02 -3.02 -3.91
N ALA A 50 7.84 -2.45 -3.73
CA ALA A 50 7.45 -1.24 -4.46
C ALA A 50 8.32 -0.05 -4.07
N ARG A 51 8.58 0.12 -2.77
CA ARG A 51 9.45 1.18 -2.27
C ARG A 51 10.85 1.08 -2.88
N VAL A 52 11.41 -0.11 -2.88
CA VAL A 52 12.75 -0.34 -3.43
C VAL A 52 12.78 -0.04 -4.92
N ALA A 53 11.74 -0.43 -5.67
CA ALA A 53 11.68 -0.17 -7.10
C ALA A 53 11.72 1.35 -7.38
N MET A 54 10.94 2.13 -6.63
CA MET A 54 10.95 3.58 -6.77
C MET A 54 12.29 4.19 -6.42
N THR A 55 12.86 3.78 -5.30
CA THR A 55 14.14 4.32 -4.82
C THR A 55 15.27 4.03 -5.78
N ARG A 56 15.30 2.83 -6.34
CA ARG A 56 16.33 2.46 -7.31
C ARG A 56 16.23 3.29 -8.58
N TYR A 57 15.02 3.49 -9.07
CA TYR A 57 14.85 4.25 -10.29
C TYR A 57 15.25 5.71 -10.12
N THR A 58 14.87 6.32 -9.01
CA THR A 58 15.20 7.72 -8.75
C THR A 58 16.65 7.90 -8.31
N LYS A 59 17.39 6.82 -8.09
CA LYS A 59 18.78 6.83 -7.63
C LYS A 59 18.95 7.64 -6.35
N ARG A 60 17.98 7.51 -5.46
CA ARG A 60 17.91 8.23 -4.18
C ARG A 60 17.69 9.74 -4.34
N GLY A 61 17.37 10.19 -5.56
CA GLY A 61 16.88 11.55 -5.74
C GLY A 61 15.43 11.63 -5.32
N GLY A 62 15.02 12.75 -4.77
CA GLY A 62 13.67 12.91 -4.31
C GLY A 62 13.39 12.21 -2.99
N GLN A 63 12.11 12.12 -2.66
CA GLN A 63 11.66 11.56 -1.40
C GLN A 63 10.43 10.69 -1.63
N VAL A 64 10.38 9.55 -0.95
CA VAL A 64 9.27 8.60 -1.04
C VAL A 64 8.56 8.54 0.31
N TRP A 65 7.23 8.62 0.26
CA TRP A 65 6.39 8.42 1.45
C TRP A 65 5.55 7.18 1.23
N ILE A 66 5.54 6.30 2.22
CA ILE A 66 4.65 5.13 2.24
C ILE A 66 3.42 5.53 3.03
N LYS A 67 2.25 5.50 2.39
CA LYS A 67 1.01 6.01 2.97
C LYS A 67 0.11 4.91 3.51
N ILE A 68 0.51 3.66 3.37
CA ILE A 68 -0.25 2.52 3.89
C ILE A 68 0.64 1.73 4.83
N PHE A 69 0.01 1.04 5.76
CA PHE A 69 0.75 0.26 6.75
C PHE A 69 0.11 -1.12 6.90
N PRO A 70 0.91 -2.19 6.93
CA PRO A 70 0.39 -3.55 7.03
C PRO A 70 0.05 -3.88 8.49
N ASP A 71 -1.15 -3.49 8.93
CA ASP A 71 -1.59 -3.68 10.30
C ASP A 71 -2.58 -4.81 10.50
N LYS A 72 -3.01 -5.46 9.42
CA LYS A 72 -3.96 -6.57 9.51
C LYS A 72 -3.20 -7.91 9.47
N PRO A 73 -3.31 -8.74 10.52
CA PRO A 73 -2.67 -10.04 10.51
C PRO A 73 -3.47 -11.04 9.70
N ILE A 74 -2.76 -11.84 8.91
CA ILE A 74 -3.37 -12.93 8.16
C ILE A 74 -2.83 -14.22 8.72
N THR A 75 -3.73 -15.12 9.08
CA THR A 75 -3.33 -16.42 9.63
C THR A 75 -3.41 -17.47 8.54
N ALA A 76 -2.40 -18.34 8.52
CA ALA A 76 -2.41 -19.50 7.66
C ALA A 76 -2.87 -20.69 8.46
N ARG A 77 -3.68 -21.55 7.84
CA ARG A 77 -4.06 -22.81 8.46
C ARG A 77 -2.95 -23.82 8.16
N PRO A 78 -2.31 -24.39 9.20
CA PRO A 78 -1.33 -25.43 8.96
C PRO A 78 -1.95 -26.62 8.22
N ALA A 79 -1.18 -27.27 7.38
CA ALA A 79 -1.68 -28.37 6.57
C ALA A 79 -2.23 -29.53 7.42
N ASP A 80 -1.69 -29.72 8.61
CA ASP A 80 -2.10 -30.77 9.52
C ASP A 80 -3.12 -30.32 10.57
N THR A 81 -3.65 -29.10 10.46
CA THR A 81 -4.64 -28.60 11.41
C THR A 81 -5.96 -29.31 11.20
N ARG A 82 -6.47 -29.92 12.25
CA ARG A 82 -7.78 -30.57 12.20
C ARG A 82 -8.86 -29.54 12.31
N MET A 83 -9.99 -29.83 11.68
CA MET A 83 -11.16 -28.99 11.75
C MET A 83 -11.58 -28.76 13.20
N GLY A 84 -12.03 -27.55 13.51
CA GLY A 84 -12.47 -27.18 14.84
C GLY A 84 -11.40 -26.70 15.76
N LYS A 85 -10.15 -26.81 15.40
CA LYS A 85 -9.06 -26.21 16.16
C LYS A 85 -9.01 -24.72 15.86
N GLY A 86 -8.48 -23.92 16.76
CA GLY A 86 -8.40 -22.50 16.60
C GLY A 86 -7.55 -22.05 15.41
N LYS A 87 -7.49 -20.74 15.20
CA LYS A 87 -6.69 -20.15 14.12
C LYS A 87 -5.22 -20.47 14.31
N GLY A 88 -4.52 -20.65 13.23
CA GLY A 88 -3.08 -20.80 13.25
C GLY A 88 -2.37 -19.52 13.67
N ASN A 89 -1.06 -19.54 13.72
CA ASN A 89 -0.26 -18.37 14.01
C ASN A 89 -0.36 -17.36 12.87
N VAL A 90 -0.04 -16.09 13.19
CA VAL A 90 0.01 -15.05 12.16
C VAL A 90 1.10 -15.41 11.17
N ASP A 91 0.72 -15.49 9.88
CA ASP A 91 1.64 -15.84 8.81
C ASP A 91 2.28 -14.57 8.22
N TYR A 92 1.49 -13.56 7.96
CA TYR A 92 1.99 -12.31 7.40
C TYR A 92 1.01 -11.18 7.70
N TRP A 93 1.46 -9.96 7.41
CA TRP A 93 0.68 -8.75 7.66
C TRP A 93 0.35 -8.06 6.35
N VAL A 94 -0.84 -7.47 6.28
CA VAL A 94 -1.29 -6.77 5.08
C VAL A 94 -1.89 -5.42 5.43
N ALA A 95 -1.83 -4.50 4.47
CA ALA A 95 -2.60 -3.28 4.47
C ALA A 95 -3.85 -3.52 3.63
N VAL A 96 -5.01 -3.15 4.15
CA VAL A 96 -6.26 -3.25 3.41
C VAL A 96 -6.49 -1.92 2.71
N VAL A 97 -6.60 -1.95 1.39
CA VAL A 97 -6.80 -0.72 0.61
C VAL A 97 -8.12 -0.79 -0.15
N LYS A 98 -8.76 0.37 -0.28
CA LYS A 98 -9.99 0.54 -1.04
C LYS A 98 -9.70 1.35 -2.30
N PRO A 99 -10.54 1.25 -3.33
CA PRO A 99 -10.32 2.03 -4.56
C PRO A 99 -10.16 3.52 -4.27
N GLY A 100 -9.16 4.13 -4.87
CA GLY A 100 -8.85 5.53 -4.68
C GLY A 100 -7.80 5.81 -3.61
N ARG A 101 -7.41 4.82 -2.82
CA ARG A 101 -6.39 5.02 -1.78
C ARG A 101 -5.04 5.31 -2.41
N VAL A 102 -4.42 6.43 -2.00
CA VAL A 102 -3.03 6.73 -2.37
C VAL A 102 -2.13 5.91 -1.46
N MET A 103 -1.35 5.02 -2.07
CA MET A 103 -0.50 4.09 -1.34
C MET A 103 0.91 4.61 -1.14
N PHE A 104 1.42 5.33 -2.14
CA PHE A 104 2.77 5.88 -2.11
C PHE A 104 2.75 7.30 -2.65
N GLU A 105 3.66 8.13 -2.16
CA GLU A 105 3.86 9.47 -2.69
C GLU A 105 5.32 9.67 -3.01
N LEU A 106 5.60 10.54 -3.98
CA LEU A 106 6.94 10.83 -4.44
C LEU A 106 7.05 12.32 -4.70
N GLY A 107 8.13 12.92 -4.25
CA GLY A 107 8.39 14.35 -4.48
C GLY A 107 9.85 14.60 -4.75
N GLY A 108 10.16 15.81 -5.19
CA GLY A 108 11.53 16.20 -5.47
C GLY A 108 12.09 15.66 -6.76
N VAL A 109 11.24 15.20 -7.68
CA VAL A 109 11.63 14.70 -9.00
C VAL A 109 10.70 15.28 -10.05
N THR A 110 11.10 15.18 -11.31
CA THR A 110 10.23 15.62 -12.41
C THR A 110 9.08 14.63 -12.62
N GLU A 111 8.04 15.08 -13.30
CA GLU A 111 6.87 14.23 -13.54
C GLU A 111 7.25 12.98 -14.35
N ASP A 112 8.13 13.12 -15.34
CA ASP A 112 8.53 11.98 -16.17
C ASP A 112 9.21 10.90 -15.33
N ILE A 113 10.10 11.32 -14.43
CA ILE A 113 10.78 10.40 -13.52
C ILE A 113 9.77 9.77 -12.57
N ALA A 114 8.83 10.57 -12.04
CA ALA A 114 7.82 10.08 -11.13
C ALA A 114 6.92 9.04 -11.79
N ARG A 115 6.49 9.29 -13.04
CA ARG A 115 5.63 8.35 -13.76
C ARG A 115 6.32 7.01 -13.95
N GLU A 116 7.57 7.00 -14.34
CA GLU A 116 8.30 5.76 -14.53
C GLU A 116 8.56 5.04 -13.21
N ALA A 117 8.94 5.78 -12.17
CA ALA A 117 9.15 5.19 -10.85
C ALA A 117 7.87 4.51 -10.35
N MET A 118 6.72 5.19 -10.51
CA MET A 118 5.44 4.64 -10.07
C MET A 118 5.01 3.44 -10.91
N ARG A 119 5.33 3.44 -12.21
CA ARG A 119 5.05 2.28 -13.06
C ARG A 119 5.82 1.06 -12.56
N LEU A 120 7.08 1.23 -12.22
CA LEU A 120 7.90 0.14 -11.70
C LEU A 120 7.38 -0.34 -10.35
N ALA A 121 6.95 0.59 -9.49
CA ALA A 121 6.36 0.23 -8.21
C ALA A 121 5.07 -0.55 -8.39
N ALA A 122 4.23 -0.12 -9.31
CA ALA A 122 2.94 -0.78 -9.56
C ALA A 122 3.12 -2.24 -9.98
N ASN A 123 4.21 -2.55 -10.70
CA ASN A 123 4.49 -3.92 -11.12
C ASN A 123 4.75 -4.86 -9.93
N LYS A 124 5.06 -4.31 -8.76
CA LYS A 124 5.30 -5.10 -7.54
C LYS A 124 4.05 -5.28 -6.69
N LEU A 125 2.96 -4.65 -7.09
CA LEU A 125 1.71 -4.66 -6.32
C LEU A 125 0.69 -5.56 -7.00
N PRO A 126 -0.24 -6.15 -6.22
CA PRO A 126 -1.21 -7.10 -6.76
C PRO A 126 -2.45 -6.46 -7.36
N VAL A 127 -2.45 -5.14 -7.55
CA VAL A 127 -3.62 -4.39 -7.99
C VAL A 127 -3.28 -3.47 -9.14
N LYS A 128 -4.30 -3.08 -9.86
CA LYS A 128 -4.17 -2.01 -10.85
C LYS A 128 -4.05 -0.68 -10.13
N CYS A 129 -3.17 0.15 -10.62
CA CYS A 129 -2.85 1.41 -9.98
C CYS A 129 -3.00 2.56 -10.96
N LYS A 130 -3.15 3.76 -10.41
CA LYS A 130 -3.26 4.98 -11.18
C LYS A 130 -2.25 6.00 -10.66
N PHE A 131 -1.55 6.65 -11.58
CA PHE A 131 -0.67 7.77 -11.25
C PHE A 131 -1.55 8.99 -10.99
N VAL A 132 -1.32 9.66 -9.87
CA VAL A 132 -2.08 10.86 -9.51
C VAL A 132 -1.12 11.96 -9.12
N LYS A 133 -1.59 13.21 -9.29
CA LYS A 133 -0.82 14.39 -8.92
C LYS A 133 -1.49 15.08 -7.74
N LYS A 134 -0.70 15.84 -6.99
CA LYS A 134 -1.23 16.66 -5.92
C LYS A 134 -2.14 17.73 -6.51
N GLU A 135 -3.32 17.88 -5.92
CA GLU A 135 -4.23 18.94 -6.32
C GLU A 135 -3.68 20.29 -5.88
N GLU A 136 -3.74 21.28 -6.78
CA GLU A 136 -3.34 22.62 -6.43
C GLU A 136 -4.39 23.24 -5.51
N GLU A 137 -3.93 23.95 -4.48
CA GLU A 137 -4.81 24.64 -3.56
C GLU A 137 -5.60 25.70 -4.34
N GLY A 138 -6.93 25.63 -4.23
CA GLY A 138 -7.80 26.55 -4.95
C GLY A 138 -7.91 26.27 -6.43
N GLY A 139 -7.28 25.19 -6.91
CA GLY A 139 -7.30 24.83 -8.33
C GLY A 139 -8.65 24.30 -8.78
N GLU A 140 -8.95 24.50 -10.06
CA GLU A 140 -10.12 23.91 -10.67
C GLU A 140 -9.91 22.44 -10.94
N GLN A 141 -10.96 21.67 -10.78
CA GLN A 141 -10.89 20.22 -10.95
C GLN A 141 -11.62 19.73 -12.19
#